data_af12e794fc05b920c79b55a5ec0ccf87
#
_entry.id   af12e794fc05b920c79b55a5ec0ccf87
#
_cell.length_a   1.000
_cell.length_b   1.000
_cell.length_c   1.000
_cell.angle_alpha   90.00
_cell.angle_beta   90.00
_cell.angle_gamma   90.00
#
_symmetry.space_group_name_H-M   'P 1'
#
loop_
_entity.id
_entity.type
_entity.pdbx_description
1 polymer ?
#
loop_
_entity_poly.entity_id
_entity_poly.type
_entity_poly.pdbx_seq_one_letter_code
_entity_poly.pdbx_strand_id
1 'polypeptide(L)'
;SVFALARALDHSGVLDTEFVAYRRANRIKRTLPDFSIDADRDNIRSIIDSVPATMFERATNPGFPSELPVFVVGMPRSGTTLVEQILDSHPEIHGAGELNDLCRTVSGVGQWLPPGRTLPEAAAEVPDGAWRALGERLVERMQGYAPDARRIVDKLPFNYTLLGIIRLMLPQARIVHCVRDPRDTCLSCYTTSFGNDRGFTCDLAELGETWRLYDDLMAHWSAVLPGRLHTVRYEQLVADLEGEARRLVEFIGLDWSESCLEYYRNPRPVVTASMTQVRQPVYTSSVGRWRRYADHLGPLLDALGERAEAYPEHSAGECSGDPAG
;
A
#
# COMPACT_ATOMS: atom_id res chain seq x y z
N SER A 1 23.27 12.68 4.68
CA SER A 1 22.50 12.97 3.44
C SER A 1 21.71 14.27 3.62
N VAL A 2 21.33 14.95 2.53
CA VAL A 2 20.52 16.19 2.58
C VAL A 2 19.14 15.95 3.22
N PHE A 3 18.58 14.74 3.06
CA PHE A 3 17.34 14.33 3.77
C PHE A 3 17.52 14.29 5.31
N ALA A 4 18.69 13.87 5.80
CA ALA A 4 18.98 13.88 7.23
C ALA A 4 19.06 15.31 7.78
N LEU A 5 19.64 16.23 7.00
CA LEU A 5 19.67 17.65 7.35
C LEU A 5 18.27 18.26 7.38
N ALA A 6 17.45 18.00 6.35
CA ALA A 6 16.07 18.48 6.31
C ALA A 6 15.25 17.98 7.53
N ARG A 7 15.42 16.70 7.90
CA ARG A 7 14.78 16.10 9.08
C ARG A 7 15.24 16.76 10.40
N ALA A 8 16.52 17.12 10.51
CA ALA A 8 17.02 17.83 11.69
C ALA A 8 16.43 19.25 11.81
N LEU A 9 16.11 19.89 10.69
CA LEU A 9 15.47 21.20 10.63
C LEU A 9 13.98 21.16 11.00
N ASP A 10 13.28 20.04 10.83
CA ASP A 10 11.87 19.84 11.25
C ASP A 10 11.66 20.18 12.74
N HIS A 11 12.69 19.99 13.56
CA HIS A 11 12.69 20.31 14.99
C HIS A 11 13.05 21.78 15.30
N SER A 12 13.53 22.53 14.33
CA SER A 12 13.95 23.94 14.52
C SER A 12 12.85 24.98 14.32
N GLY A 13 11.69 24.55 13.80
CA GLY A 13 10.53 25.43 13.54
C GLY A 13 10.66 26.34 12.32
N VAL A 14 11.72 26.21 11.51
CA VAL A 14 11.93 27.04 10.31
C VAL A 14 11.47 26.26 9.08
N LEU A 15 10.14 26.21 8.87
CA LEU A 15 9.47 25.43 7.83
C LEU A 15 10.00 25.68 6.41
N ASP A 16 10.20 26.94 6.04
CA ASP A 16 10.69 27.30 4.71
C ASP A 16 12.08 26.71 4.44
N THR A 17 12.97 26.80 5.42
CA THR A 17 14.34 26.25 5.28
C THR A 17 14.33 24.73 5.19
N GLU A 18 13.48 24.09 5.98
CA GLU A 18 13.29 22.65 5.93
C GLU A 18 12.75 22.19 4.57
N PHE A 19 11.71 22.82 4.05
CA PHE A 19 11.12 22.46 2.76
C PHE A 19 12.08 22.71 1.60
N VAL A 20 12.87 23.78 1.62
CA VAL A 20 13.94 24.06 0.66
C VAL A 20 14.99 22.95 0.69
N ALA A 21 15.33 22.43 1.86
CA ALA A 21 16.28 21.31 1.98
C ALA A 21 15.70 20.01 1.38
N TYR A 22 14.42 19.68 1.61
CA TYR A 22 13.74 18.56 0.94
C TYR A 22 13.71 18.74 -0.58
N ARG A 23 13.37 19.93 -1.07
CA ARG A 23 13.37 20.24 -2.52
C ARG A 23 14.76 20.03 -3.13
N ARG A 24 15.82 20.47 -2.45
CA ARG A 24 17.21 20.25 -2.91
C ARG A 24 17.57 18.77 -2.91
N ALA A 25 17.20 18.03 -1.87
CA ALA A 25 17.47 16.60 -1.76
C ALA A 25 16.80 15.81 -2.88
N ASN A 26 15.53 16.11 -3.16
CA ASN A 26 14.75 15.47 -4.21
C ASN A 26 15.29 15.81 -5.61
N ARG A 27 15.71 17.05 -5.87
CA ARG A 27 16.34 17.42 -7.14
C ARG A 27 17.61 16.61 -7.42
N ILE A 28 18.44 16.40 -6.40
CA ILE A 28 19.65 15.57 -6.54
C ILE A 28 19.25 14.10 -6.79
N LYS A 29 18.27 13.60 -6.05
CA LYS A 29 17.83 12.21 -6.17
C LYS A 29 17.16 11.93 -7.52
N ARG A 30 16.39 12.86 -8.07
CA ARG A 30 15.67 12.74 -9.34
C ARG A 30 16.60 12.47 -10.54
N THR A 31 17.88 12.81 -10.44
CA THR A 31 18.87 12.54 -11.49
C THR A 31 19.36 11.08 -11.52
N LEU A 32 19.02 10.27 -10.53
CA LEU A 32 19.51 8.90 -10.39
C LEU A 32 18.60 7.83 -11.04
N PRO A 33 17.26 7.86 -10.89
CA PRO A 33 16.39 6.87 -11.50
C PRO A 33 15.89 7.31 -12.88
N ASP A 34 15.72 6.33 -13.74
CA ASP A 34 15.02 6.49 -15.02
C ASP A 34 13.51 6.29 -14.78
N PHE A 35 12.85 7.34 -14.29
CA PHE A 35 11.40 7.34 -14.02
C PHE A 35 10.66 8.15 -15.08
N SER A 36 9.55 7.59 -15.58
CA SER A 36 8.64 8.24 -16.53
C SER A 36 7.21 8.11 -16.05
N ILE A 37 6.56 9.23 -15.78
CA ILE A 37 5.14 9.26 -15.42
C ILE A 37 4.24 8.83 -16.59
N ASP A 38 4.68 9.06 -17.83
CA ASP A 38 3.95 8.60 -19.02
C ASP A 38 3.92 7.08 -19.09
N ALA A 39 5.06 6.41 -18.79
CA ALA A 39 5.11 4.95 -18.74
C ALA A 39 4.22 4.38 -17.64
N ASP A 40 4.17 5.00 -16.47
CA ASP A 40 3.26 4.60 -15.40
C ASP A 40 1.79 4.77 -15.81
N ARG A 41 1.46 5.88 -16.47
CA ARG A 41 0.11 6.15 -16.97
C ARG A 41 -0.33 5.09 -17.99
N ASP A 42 0.55 4.75 -18.94
CA ASP A 42 0.27 3.76 -19.98
C ASP A 42 0.10 2.37 -19.34
N ASN A 43 0.93 2.01 -18.37
CA ASN A 43 0.82 0.75 -17.64
C ASN A 43 -0.51 0.65 -16.87
N ILE A 44 -0.90 1.69 -16.13
CA ILE A 44 -2.17 1.67 -15.36
C ILE A 44 -3.37 1.59 -16.29
N ARG A 45 -3.38 2.33 -17.41
CA ARG A 45 -4.43 2.23 -18.42
C ARG A 45 -4.51 0.83 -19.01
N SER A 46 -3.37 0.26 -19.39
CA SER A 46 -3.32 -1.11 -19.90
C SER A 46 -3.91 -2.12 -18.92
N ILE A 47 -3.63 -2.00 -17.62
CA ILE A 47 -4.21 -2.86 -16.58
C ILE A 47 -5.75 -2.71 -16.56
N ILE A 48 -6.26 -1.48 -16.50
CA ILE A 48 -7.70 -1.21 -16.42
C ILE A 48 -8.42 -1.76 -17.66
N ASP A 49 -7.88 -1.52 -18.84
CA ASP A 49 -8.48 -1.93 -20.11
C ASP A 49 -8.45 -3.43 -20.32
N SER A 50 -7.41 -4.11 -19.83
CA SER A 50 -7.17 -5.54 -20.10
C SER A 50 -7.78 -6.49 -19.06
N VAL A 51 -8.22 -6.00 -17.89
CA VAL A 51 -8.73 -6.84 -16.81
C VAL A 51 -10.18 -6.45 -16.43
N PRO A 52 -11.17 -6.70 -17.30
CA PRO A 52 -12.57 -6.43 -17.01
C PRO A 52 -13.16 -7.47 -16.04
N ALA A 53 -14.30 -7.16 -15.40
CA ALA A 53 -15.01 -8.07 -14.50
C ALA A 53 -15.35 -9.42 -15.17
N THR A 54 -15.68 -9.40 -16.46
CA THR A 54 -15.99 -10.60 -17.25
C THR A 54 -14.86 -11.63 -17.33
N MET A 55 -13.61 -11.21 -17.09
CA MET A 55 -12.47 -12.14 -17.02
C MET A 55 -12.63 -13.12 -15.86
N PHE A 56 -13.12 -12.66 -14.72
CA PHE A 56 -13.29 -13.48 -13.51
C PHE A 56 -14.57 -14.32 -13.53
N GLU A 57 -15.57 -13.90 -14.32
CA GLU A 57 -16.82 -14.65 -14.51
C GLU A 57 -16.65 -15.87 -15.45
N ARG A 58 -15.74 -15.76 -16.42
CA ARG A 58 -15.48 -16.79 -17.43
C ARG A 58 -14.47 -17.84 -16.99
N ALA A 59 -13.73 -17.61 -15.94
CA ALA A 59 -12.72 -18.54 -15.46
C ALA A 59 -13.37 -19.87 -15.04
N THR A 60 -13.15 -20.92 -15.82
CA THR A 60 -13.67 -22.29 -15.57
C THR A 60 -12.89 -22.97 -14.45
N ASN A 61 -11.66 -22.54 -14.18
CA ASN A 61 -10.83 -23.01 -13.08
C ASN A 61 -10.51 -21.85 -12.13
N PRO A 62 -11.02 -21.88 -10.89
CA PRO A 62 -10.93 -20.73 -9.96
C PRO A 62 -9.54 -20.53 -9.33
N GLY A 63 -8.45 -20.92 -9.97
CA GLY A 63 -7.10 -20.81 -9.41
C GLY A 63 -6.86 -21.82 -8.27
N PHE A 64 -5.88 -21.54 -7.39
CA PHE A 64 -5.59 -22.38 -6.22
C PHE A 64 -6.38 -21.90 -4.99
N PRO A 65 -7.24 -22.75 -4.40
CA PRO A 65 -8.15 -22.33 -3.34
C PRO A 65 -7.45 -22.30 -1.97
N SER A 66 -6.69 -21.26 -1.69
CA SER A 66 -6.02 -21.07 -0.40
C SER A 66 -6.44 -19.77 0.24
N GLU A 67 -6.76 -19.81 1.53
CA GLU A 67 -7.01 -18.64 2.38
C GLU A 67 -5.75 -18.14 3.11
N LEU A 68 -4.61 -18.84 2.95
CA LEU A 68 -3.36 -18.47 3.61
C LEU A 68 -2.89 -17.06 3.26
N PRO A 69 -2.88 -16.62 1.98
CA PRO A 69 -2.32 -15.32 1.62
C PRO A 69 -3.24 -14.15 1.97
N VAL A 70 -2.65 -13.15 2.61
CA VAL A 70 -3.23 -11.83 2.81
C VAL A 70 -2.30 -10.80 2.19
N PHE A 71 -2.80 -9.97 1.27
CA PHE A 71 -2.02 -8.92 0.63
C PHE A 71 -2.39 -7.56 1.21
N VAL A 72 -1.41 -6.84 1.77
CA VAL A 72 -1.59 -5.47 2.25
C VAL A 72 -1.00 -4.52 1.22
N VAL A 73 -1.86 -3.74 0.60
CA VAL A 73 -1.53 -2.85 -0.53
C VAL A 73 -1.93 -1.41 -0.28
N GLY A 74 -1.40 -0.48 -1.07
CA GLY A 74 -1.73 0.94 -1.01
C GLY A 74 -0.55 1.80 -1.44
N MET A 75 -0.70 3.12 -1.38
CA MET A 75 0.46 3.99 -1.58
C MET A 75 1.49 3.78 -0.46
N PRO A 76 2.79 3.93 -0.73
CA PRO A 76 3.77 4.06 0.34
C PRO A 76 3.34 5.16 1.32
N ARG A 77 3.56 4.96 2.62
CA ARG A 77 3.19 5.93 3.67
C ARG A 77 1.68 6.06 3.96
N SER A 78 0.84 5.21 3.41
CA SER A 78 -0.61 5.17 3.70
C SER A 78 -1.00 4.37 4.95
N GLY A 79 -0.03 3.85 5.72
CA GLY A 79 -0.29 3.05 6.93
C GLY A 79 -0.15 1.54 6.75
N THR A 80 0.31 1.05 5.59
CA THR A 80 0.48 -0.38 5.30
C THR A 80 1.33 -1.12 6.33
N THR A 81 2.40 -0.49 6.84
CA THR A 81 3.25 -1.09 7.89
C THR A 81 2.54 -1.18 9.24
N LEU A 82 1.69 -0.20 9.59
CA LEU A 82 0.90 -0.25 10.81
C LEU A 82 -0.10 -1.41 10.76
N VAL A 83 -0.82 -1.53 9.64
CA VAL A 83 -1.77 -2.63 9.41
C VAL A 83 -1.06 -3.98 9.47
N GLU A 84 0.09 -4.13 8.84
CA GLU A 84 0.89 -5.36 8.92
C GLU A 84 1.28 -5.69 10.36
N GLN A 85 1.73 -4.70 11.15
CA GLN A 85 2.13 -4.94 12.55
C GLN A 85 0.95 -5.33 13.44
N ILE A 86 -0.23 -4.72 13.24
CA ILE A 86 -1.46 -5.11 13.93
C ILE A 86 -1.78 -6.58 13.62
N LEU A 87 -1.77 -6.96 12.35
CA LEU A 87 -2.03 -8.34 11.93
C LEU A 87 -1.00 -9.32 12.46
N ASP A 88 0.30 -9.00 12.32
CA ASP A 88 1.41 -9.86 12.77
C ASP A 88 1.46 -10.05 14.29
N SER A 89 0.74 -9.23 15.05
CA SER A 89 0.60 -9.42 16.50
C SER A 89 -0.47 -10.44 16.87
N HIS A 90 -1.27 -10.88 15.91
CA HIS A 90 -2.21 -11.99 16.10
C HIS A 90 -1.47 -13.34 16.12
N PRO A 91 -1.78 -14.28 17.06
CA PRO A 91 -1.02 -15.52 17.22
C PRO A 91 -1.08 -16.47 16.02
N GLU A 92 -2.08 -16.36 15.16
CA GLU A 92 -2.28 -17.22 13.99
C GLU A 92 -1.85 -16.56 12.67
N ILE A 93 -1.27 -15.34 12.73
CA ILE A 93 -0.84 -14.58 11.56
C ILE A 93 0.67 -14.41 11.57
N HIS A 94 1.29 -14.51 10.40
CA HIS A 94 2.69 -14.15 10.21
C HIS A 94 2.80 -13.01 9.20
N GLY A 95 3.35 -11.86 9.62
CA GLY A 95 3.72 -10.78 8.72
C GLY A 95 5.05 -11.07 8.06
N ALA A 96 5.08 -11.28 6.76
CA ALA A 96 6.30 -11.64 6.04
C ALA A 96 7.07 -10.43 5.46
N GLY A 97 6.54 -9.20 5.63
CA GLY A 97 7.17 -7.99 5.10
C GLY A 97 6.92 -7.80 3.60
N GLU A 98 7.86 -7.13 2.94
CA GLU A 98 7.78 -6.85 1.50
C GLU A 98 8.39 -8.02 0.72
N LEU A 99 7.52 -8.95 0.28
CA LEU A 99 7.95 -10.14 -0.45
C LEU A 99 8.08 -9.85 -1.94
N ASN A 100 9.13 -10.43 -2.56
CA ASN A 100 9.27 -10.46 -4.02
C ASN A 100 8.68 -11.73 -4.65
N ASP A 101 8.05 -12.60 -3.85
CA ASP A 101 7.60 -13.91 -4.31
C ASP A 101 6.44 -13.82 -5.28
N LEU A 102 5.52 -12.88 -5.09
CA LEU A 102 4.46 -12.61 -6.06
C LEU A 102 5.04 -12.20 -7.42
N CYS A 103 5.90 -11.19 -7.46
CA CYS A 103 6.54 -10.72 -8.70
C CYS A 103 7.33 -11.83 -9.39
N ARG A 104 8.11 -12.63 -8.64
CA ARG A 104 8.86 -13.78 -9.17
C ARG A 104 7.93 -14.85 -9.74
N THR A 105 6.80 -15.10 -9.08
CA THR A 105 5.82 -16.09 -9.54
C THR A 105 5.14 -15.60 -10.81
N VAL A 106 4.70 -14.35 -10.86
CA VAL A 106 4.08 -13.73 -12.04
C VAL A 106 5.05 -13.66 -13.22
N SER A 107 6.34 -13.38 -12.99
CA SER A 107 7.35 -13.40 -14.05
C SER A 107 7.47 -14.80 -14.72
N GLY A 108 7.12 -15.87 -14.02
CA GLY A 108 7.08 -17.21 -14.57
C GLY A 108 5.95 -17.46 -15.57
N VAL A 109 4.98 -16.55 -15.71
CA VAL A 109 3.84 -16.70 -16.63
C VAL A 109 4.28 -16.70 -18.11
N GLY A 110 5.43 -16.08 -18.41
CA GLY A 110 5.94 -15.93 -19.78
C GLY A 110 6.02 -17.22 -20.60
N GLN A 111 6.18 -18.39 -19.95
CA GLN A 111 6.19 -19.69 -20.62
C GLN A 111 4.83 -20.10 -21.24
N TRP A 112 3.72 -19.49 -20.80
CA TRP A 112 2.37 -19.73 -21.30
C TRP A 112 1.84 -18.60 -22.19
N LEU A 113 2.58 -17.49 -22.31
CA LEU A 113 2.20 -16.39 -23.16
C LEU A 113 2.62 -16.64 -24.61
N PRO A 114 1.81 -16.23 -25.59
CA PRO A 114 2.23 -16.22 -26.98
C PRO A 114 3.47 -15.33 -27.20
N PRO A 115 4.31 -15.63 -28.19
CA PRO A 115 5.49 -14.81 -28.49
C PRO A 115 5.15 -13.33 -28.67
N GLY A 116 5.90 -12.45 -28.00
CA GLY A 116 5.72 -10.99 -28.08
C GLY A 116 4.54 -10.44 -27.27
N ARG A 117 3.84 -11.29 -26.52
CA ARG A 117 2.75 -10.86 -25.61
C ARG A 117 3.26 -10.71 -24.19
N THR A 118 2.67 -9.78 -23.45
CA THR A 118 3.01 -9.48 -22.06
C THR A 118 1.73 -9.40 -21.21
N LEU A 119 1.89 -9.44 -19.91
CA LEU A 119 0.81 -9.06 -18.99
C LEU A 119 0.76 -7.52 -18.86
N PRO A 120 -0.43 -6.97 -18.64
CA PRO A 120 -1.72 -7.66 -18.38
C PRO A 120 -2.52 -8.04 -19.61
N GLU A 121 -2.20 -7.53 -20.81
CA GLU A 121 -3.00 -7.62 -22.04
C GLU A 121 -3.29 -9.08 -22.46
N ALA A 122 -2.37 -9.97 -22.18
CA ALA A 122 -2.51 -11.38 -22.55
C ALA A 122 -2.99 -12.28 -21.39
N ALA A 123 -3.47 -11.71 -20.29
CA ALA A 123 -3.92 -12.50 -19.14
C ALA A 123 -5.05 -13.50 -19.49
N ALA A 124 -5.94 -13.12 -20.40
CA ALA A 124 -7.03 -13.99 -20.87
C ALA A 124 -6.56 -15.15 -21.77
N GLU A 125 -5.33 -15.08 -22.30
CA GLU A 125 -4.74 -16.11 -23.17
C GLU A 125 -3.99 -17.19 -22.37
N VAL A 126 -3.71 -16.93 -21.08
CA VAL A 126 -3.04 -17.90 -20.18
C VAL A 126 -4.03 -19.00 -19.79
N PRO A 127 -3.67 -20.28 -19.95
CA PRO A 127 -4.56 -21.38 -19.56
C PRO A 127 -4.93 -21.36 -18.07
N ASP A 128 -6.17 -21.66 -17.75
CA ASP A 128 -6.68 -21.69 -16.35
C ASP A 128 -5.81 -22.56 -15.43
N GLY A 129 -5.34 -23.72 -15.92
CA GLY A 129 -4.46 -24.61 -15.15
C GLY A 129 -3.11 -23.98 -14.80
N ALA A 130 -2.62 -23.02 -15.61
CA ALA A 130 -1.39 -22.30 -15.32
C ALA A 130 -1.56 -21.33 -14.14
N TRP A 131 -2.68 -20.63 -14.06
CA TRP A 131 -3.00 -19.77 -12.91
C TRP A 131 -3.07 -20.56 -11.61
N ARG A 132 -3.69 -21.75 -11.64
CA ARG A 132 -3.73 -22.64 -10.48
C ARG A 132 -2.34 -23.09 -10.05
N ALA A 133 -1.50 -23.53 -10.99
CA ALA A 133 -0.13 -23.97 -10.70
C ALA A 133 0.75 -22.85 -10.14
N LEU A 134 0.58 -21.61 -10.65
CA LEU A 134 1.27 -20.44 -10.12
C LEU A 134 0.81 -20.10 -8.70
N GLY A 135 -0.50 -20.16 -8.45
CA GLY A 135 -1.07 -19.94 -7.13
C GLY A 135 -0.58 -20.95 -6.10
N GLU A 136 -0.58 -22.24 -6.44
CA GLU A 136 -0.04 -23.33 -5.60
C GLU A 136 1.44 -23.08 -5.23
N ARG A 137 2.27 -22.78 -6.23
CA ARG A 137 3.70 -22.47 -6.01
C ARG A 137 3.90 -21.24 -5.12
N LEU A 138 3.07 -20.21 -5.27
CA LEU A 138 3.16 -19.02 -4.41
C LEU A 138 2.79 -19.37 -2.97
N VAL A 139 1.72 -20.13 -2.75
CA VAL A 139 1.30 -20.58 -1.42
C VAL A 139 2.38 -21.45 -0.76
N GLU A 140 2.98 -22.39 -1.48
CA GLU A 140 4.09 -23.21 -0.97
C GLU A 140 5.27 -22.37 -0.49
N ARG A 141 5.64 -21.34 -1.25
CA ARG A 141 6.71 -20.40 -0.84
C ARG A 141 6.34 -19.60 0.39
N MET A 142 5.12 -19.06 0.42
CA MET A 142 4.64 -18.31 1.58
C MET A 142 4.59 -19.20 2.82
N GLN A 143 4.08 -20.43 2.70
CA GLN A 143 4.05 -21.41 3.81
C GLN A 143 5.44 -21.67 4.39
N GLY A 144 6.48 -21.58 3.56
CA GLY A 144 7.87 -21.77 3.99
C GLY A 144 8.36 -20.72 4.99
N TYR A 145 7.73 -19.53 5.07
CA TYR A 145 8.08 -18.49 6.07
C TYR A 145 7.54 -18.81 7.46
N ALA A 146 6.35 -19.39 7.55
CA ALA A 146 5.70 -19.74 8.80
C ALA A 146 4.76 -20.95 8.59
N PRO A 147 5.27 -22.19 8.72
CA PRO A 147 4.51 -23.41 8.42
C PRO A 147 3.21 -23.56 9.22
N ASP A 148 3.18 -23.05 10.43
CA ASP A 148 2.05 -23.20 11.38
C ASP A 148 1.06 -22.02 11.32
N ALA A 149 1.37 -20.98 10.54
CA ALA A 149 0.49 -19.79 10.44
C ALA A 149 -0.77 -20.11 9.62
N ARG A 150 -1.93 -19.66 10.11
CA ARG A 150 -3.18 -19.74 9.34
C ARG A 150 -3.28 -18.67 8.26
N ARG A 151 -2.60 -17.54 8.44
CA ARG A 151 -2.52 -16.44 7.46
C ARG A 151 -1.08 -15.96 7.37
N ILE A 152 -0.65 -15.62 6.16
CA ILE A 152 0.65 -14.99 5.92
C ILE A 152 0.43 -13.70 5.15
N VAL A 153 0.93 -12.61 5.72
CA VAL A 153 0.77 -11.27 5.16
C VAL A 153 1.96 -10.91 4.28
N ASP A 154 1.72 -10.72 2.99
CA ASP A 154 2.64 -10.02 2.08
C ASP A 154 2.24 -8.55 2.05
N LYS A 155 3.07 -7.69 2.65
CA LYS A 155 2.86 -6.26 2.67
C LYS A 155 3.84 -5.59 1.70
N LEU A 156 3.55 -5.66 0.43
CA LEU A 156 4.23 -4.88 -0.60
C LEU A 156 3.25 -3.86 -1.19
N PRO A 157 3.39 -2.56 -0.87
CA PRO A 157 2.45 -1.52 -1.27
C PRO A 157 2.04 -1.61 -2.75
N PHE A 158 3.00 -1.78 -3.65
CA PHE A 158 2.79 -1.78 -5.10
C PHE A 158 2.13 -3.05 -5.66
N ASN A 159 1.87 -4.07 -4.86
CA ASN A 159 1.08 -5.23 -5.29
C ASN A 159 -0.34 -4.84 -5.75
N TYR A 160 -0.75 -3.59 -5.54
CA TYR A 160 -2.01 -3.07 -6.09
C TYR A 160 -2.07 -3.14 -7.62
N THR A 161 -0.94 -3.15 -8.32
CA THR A 161 -0.91 -3.33 -9.79
C THR A 161 -1.18 -4.77 -10.24
N LEU A 162 -1.13 -5.73 -9.32
CA LEU A 162 -1.24 -7.16 -9.60
C LEU A 162 -2.54 -7.80 -9.04
N LEU A 163 -3.51 -7.01 -8.54
CA LEU A 163 -4.69 -7.58 -7.86
C LEU A 163 -5.53 -8.47 -8.77
N GLY A 164 -5.64 -8.14 -10.06
CA GLY A 164 -6.30 -9.00 -11.04
C GLY A 164 -5.59 -10.35 -11.19
N ILE A 165 -4.27 -10.35 -11.23
CA ILE A 165 -3.45 -11.58 -11.32
C ILE A 165 -3.55 -12.39 -10.01
N ILE A 166 -3.49 -11.72 -8.86
CA ILE A 166 -3.74 -12.37 -7.56
C ILE A 166 -5.09 -13.08 -7.58
N ARG A 167 -6.14 -12.43 -8.07
CA ARG A 167 -7.49 -13.02 -8.15
C ARG A 167 -7.56 -14.25 -9.04
N LEU A 168 -6.85 -14.25 -10.18
CA LEU A 168 -6.76 -15.42 -11.07
C LEU A 168 -6.01 -16.59 -10.43
N MET A 169 -4.90 -16.31 -9.75
CA MET A 169 -4.08 -17.33 -9.09
C MET A 169 -4.69 -17.82 -7.77
N LEU A 170 -5.22 -16.93 -6.96
CA LEU A 170 -5.59 -17.13 -5.56
C LEU A 170 -6.98 -16.53 -5.27
N PRO A 171 -8.06 -17.17 -5.71
CA PRO A 171 -9.41 -16.61 -5.63
C PRO A 171 -9.91 -16.38 -4.20
N GLN A 172 -9.31 -17.02 -3.19
CA GLN A 172 -9.68 -16.87 -1.78
C GLN A 172 -8.75 -15.94 -0.99
N ALA A 173 -7.68 -15.44 -1.61
CA ALA A 173 -6.79 -14.46 -0.96
C ALA A 173 -7.57 -13.21 -0.51
N ARG A 174 -7.20 -12.68 0.64
CA ARG A 174 -7.75 -11.43 1.19
C ARG A 174 -6.84 -10.26 0.81
N ILE A 175 -7.44 -9.14 0.44
CA ILE A 175 -6.71 -7.93 0.05
C ILE A 175 -7.10 -6.82 1.00
N VAL A 176 -6.13 -6.27 1.71
CA VAL A 176 -6.30 -5.13 2.61
C VAL A 176 -5.71 -3.90 1.92
N HIS A 177 -6.57 -2.95 1.62
CA HIS A 177 -6.23 -1.71 0.94
C HIS A 177 -6.10 -0.58 1.95
N CYS A 178 -4.88 -0.09 2.16
CA CYS A 178 -4.61 1.01 3.08
C CYS A 178 -4.70 2.35 2.36
N VAL A 179 -5.59 3.22 2.83
CA VAL A 179 -5.83 4.56 2.29
C VAL A 179 -5.54 5.60 3.36
N ARG A 180 -4.99 6.72 2.97
CA ARG A 180 -4.73 7.89 3.81
C ARG A 180 -4.92 9.16 2.97
N ASP A 181 -5.20 10.29 3.62
CA ASP A 181 -5.27 11.61 2.97
C ASP A 181 -4.17 11.75 1.90
N PRO A 182 -4.53 12.01 0.63
CA PRO A 182 -3.56 12.11 -0.46
C PRO A 182 -2.48 13.15 -0.22
N ARG A 183 -2.83 14.27 0.42
CA ARG A 183 -1.91 15.37 0.74
C ARG A 183 -0.86 14.93 1.77
N ASP A 184 -1.29 14.24 2.83
CA ASP A 184 -0.39 13.69 3.86
C ASP A 184 0.46 12.53 3.33
N THR A 185 -0.14 11.66 2.51
CA THR A 185 0.56 10.53 1.88
C THR A 185 1.68 11.02 0.97
N CYS A 186 1.34 11.95 0.06
CA CYS A 186 2.30 12.51 -0.88
C CYS A 186 3.38 13.34 -0.18
N LEU A 187 3.01 14.20 0.78
CA LEU A 187 4.01 14.92 1.58
C LEU A 187 4.95 13.96 2.31
N SER A 188 4.40 12.89 2.91
CA SER A 188 5.21 11.88 3.58
C SER A 188 6.15 11.13 2.62
N CYS A 189 5.70 10.86 1.39
CA CYS A 189 6.55 10.31 0.34
C CYS A 189 7.65 11.29 -0.06
N TYR A 190 7.32 12.56 -0.29
CA TYR A 190 8.27 13.60 -0.70
C TYR A 190 9.37 13.87 0.32
N THR A 191 9.02 13.79 1.61
CA THR A 191 9.94 14.01 2.73
C THR A 191 10.70 12.76 3.20
N THR A 192 10.45 11.60 2.57
CA THR A 192 11.11 10.34 2.89
C THR A 192 12.16 9.96 1.84
N SER A 193 13.34 9.54 2.29
CA SER A 193 14.37 9.02 1.39
C SER A 193 14.11 7.54 1.10
N PHE A 194 13.45 7.24 0.01
CA PHE A 194 13.32 5.88 -0.51
C PHE A 194 14.57 5.43 -1.29
N GLY A 195 14.63 4.16 -1.69
CA GLY A 195 15.61 3.67 -2.66
C GLY A 195 15.51 4.36 -4.03
N ASN A 196 16.41 4.02 -4.94
CA ASN A 196 16.52 4.70 -6.25
C ASN A 196 15.37 4.36 -7.22
N ASP A 197 14.56 3.36 -6.91
CA ASP A 197 13.43 2.85 -7.70
C ASP A 197 12.12 3.64 -7.53
N ARG A 198 12.12 4.74 -6.78
CA ARG A 198 10.93 5.54 -6.45
C ARG A 198 11.06 6.98 -6.95
N GLY A 199 11.36 7.14 -8.25
CA GLY A 199 11.59 8.46 -8.88
C GLY A 199 10.41 9.42 -8.74
N PHE A 200 9.17 8.93 -8.81
CA PHE A 200 7.96 9.74 -8.64
C PHE A 200 7.89 10.50 -7.31
N THR A 201 8.56 10.02 -6.27
CA THR A 201 8.56 10.70 -4.95
C THR A 201 9.40 11.97 -4.92
N CYS A 202 10.14 12.27 -5.99
CA CYS A 202 11.08 13.38 -6.06
C CYS A 202 10.51 14.66 -6.66
N ASP A 203 9.31 14.60 -7.25
CA ASP A 203 8.60 15.74 -7.82
C ASP A 203 7.16 15.78 -7.31
N LEU A 204 6.67 16.95 -6.95
CA LEU A 204 5.34 17.09 -6.34
C LEU A 204 4.20 16.89 -7.36
N ALA A 205 4.40 17.31 -8.60
CA ALA A 205 3.38 17.13 -9.64
C ALA A 205 3.32 15.67 -10.11
N GLU A 206 4.47 15.04 -10.37
CA GLU A 206 4.55 13.61 -10.70
C GLU A 206 3.97 12.75 -9.57
N LEU A 207 4.21 13.10 -8.31
CA LEU A 207 3.69 12.40 -7.15
C LEU A 207 2.16 12.51 -7.04
N GLY A 208 1.61 13.69 -7.28
CA GLY A 208 0.15 13.91 -7.32
C GLY A 208 -0.51 13.13 -8.46
N GLU A 209 0.13 13.10 -9.64
CA GLU A 209 -0.36 12.31 -10.76
C GLU A 209 -0.27 10.81 -10.51
N THR A 210 0.85 10.31 -9.97
CA THR A 210 0.98 8.90 -9.56
C THR A 210 -0.11 8.51 -8.57
N TRP A 211 -0.43 9.40 -7.61
CA TRP A 211 -1.50 9.13 -6.66
C TRP A 211 -2.87 9.03 -7.37
N ARG A 212 -3.17 9.90 -8.33
CA ARG A 212 -4.43 9.81 -9.10
C ARG A 212 -4.52 8.52 -9.90
N LEU A 213 -3.44 8.12 -10.57
CA LEU A 213 -3.38 6.87 -11.33
C LEU A 213 -3.61 5.66 -10.43
N TYR A 214 -3.02 5.68 -9.23
CA TYR A 214 -3.27 4.66 -8.21
C TYR A 214 -4.75 4.64 -7.77
N ASP A 215 -5.36 5.79 -7.53
CA ASP A 215 -6.75 5.90 -7.10
C ASP A 215 -7.72 5.40 -8.18
N ASP A 216 -7.47 5.73 -9.46
CA ASP A 216 -8.21 5.20 -10.61
C ASP A 216 -8.15 3.67 -10.67
N LEU A 217 -6.95 3.11 -10.49
CA LEU A 217 -6.75 1.67 -10.48
C LEU A 217 -7.46 1.00 -9.29
N MET A 218 -7.41 1.59 -8.11
CA MET A 218 -8.10 1.03 -6.94
C MET A 218 -9.62 1.13 -7.05
N ALA A 219 -10.15 2.18 -7.68
CA ALA A 219 -11.56 2.29 -8.03
C ALA A 219 -11.97 1.17 -8.99
N HIS A 220 -11.17 0.90 -10.02
CA HIS A 220 -11.37 -0.23 -10.92
C HIS A 220 -11.38 -1.56 -10.16
N TRP A 221 -10.39 -1.84 -9.30
CA TRP A 221 -10.35 -3.07 -8.51
C TRP A 221 -11.57 -3.22 -7.58
N SER A 222 -12.04 -2.12 -6.99
CA SER A 222 -13.24 -2.15 -6.16
C SER A 222 -14.48 -2.55 -6.95
N ALA A 223 -14.57 -2.16 -8.23
CA ALA A 223 -15.67 -2.51 -9.11
C ALA A 223 -15.61 -3.97 -9.60
N VAL A 224 -14.40 -4.46 -9.96
CA VAL A 224 -14.25 -5.79 -10.59
C VAL A 224 -13.97 -6.94 -9.61
N LEU A 225 -13.61 -6.63 -8.35
CA LEU A 225 -13.30 -7.61 -7.30
C LEU A 225 -14.21 -7.45 -6.07
N PRO A 226 -15.53 -7.47 -6.20
CA PRO A 226 -16.46 -7.19 -5.09
C PRO A 226 -16.26 -8.19 -3.94
N GLY A 227 -16.26 -7.67 -2.69
CA GLY A 227 -16.12 -8.48 -1.47
C GLY A 227 -14.72 -9.07 -1.22
N ARG A 228 -13.72 -8.73 -2.03
CA ARG A 228 -12.35 -9.21 -1.86
C ARG A 228 -11.38 -8.18 -1.31
N LEU A 229 -11.77 -6.91 -1.33
CA LEU A 229 -11.00 -5.80 -0.79
C LEU A 229 -11.65 -5.30 0.50
N HIS A 230 -10.85 -5.10 1.53
CA HIS A 230 -11.21 -4.37 2.74
C HIS A 230 -10.38 -3.09 2.78
N THR A 231 -11.05 -1.95 2.81
CA THR A 231 -10.37 -0.64 2.86
C THR A 231 -10.21 -0.19 4.29
N VAL A 232 -8.95 0.00 4.70
CA VAL A 232 -8.57 0.57 5.99
C VAL A 232 -8.16 2.03 5.78
N ARG A 233 -8.91 2.96 6.37
CA ARG A 233 -8.55 4.38 6.37
C ARG A 233 -7.64 4.68 7.55
N TYR A 234 -6.45 5.20 7.27
CA TYR A 234 -5.44 5.48 8.29
C TYR A 234 -5.98 6.38 9.41
N GLU A 235 -6.72 7.42 9.07
CA GLU A 235 -7.29 8.37 10.02
C GLU A 235 -8.32 7.71 10.94
N GLN A 236 -9.13 6.79 10.42
CA GLN A 236 -10.07 6.00 11.22
C GLN A 236 -9.33 5.02 12.11
N LEU A 237 -8.33 4.33 11.56
CA LEU A 237 -7.52 3.36 12.32
C LEU A 237 -6.80 4.02 13.51
N VAL A 238 -6.26 5.25 13.36
CA VAL A 238 -5.59 5.92 14.47
C VAL A 238 -6.57 6.57 15.46
N ALA A 239 -7.81 6.84 15.04
CA ALA A 239 -8.87 7.38 15.91
C ALA A 239 -9.59 6.27 16.70
N ASP A 240 -9.78 5.10 16.11
CA ASP A 240 -10.44 3.93 16.70
C ASP A 240 -9.66 2.65 16.38
N LEU A 241 -8.52 2.48 17.04
CA LEU A 241 -7.62 1.35 16.80
C LEU A 241 -8.34 0.00 17.02
N GLU A 242 -9.08 -0.14 18.12
CA GLU A 242 -9.72 -1.41 18.45
C GLU A 242 -10.84 -1.75 17.45
N GLY A 243 -11.73 -0.82 17.15
CA GLY A 243 -12.83 -1.06 16.23
C GLY A 243 -12.34 -1.40 14.82
N GLU A 244 -11.32 -0.68 14.30
CA GLU A 244 -10.75 -0.96 12.99
C GLU A 244 -9.96 -2.28 12.96
N ALA A 245 -9.19 -2.58 14.02
CA ALA A 245 -8.44 -3.85 14.11
C ALA A 245 -9.39 -5.05 14.19
N ARG A 246 -10.51 -4.96 14.92
CA ARG A 246 -11.54 -6.02 14.98
C ARG A 246 -12.15 -6.27 13.60
N ARG A 247 -12.54 -5.21 12.87
CA ARG A 247 -13.07 -5.32 11.50
C ARG A 247 -12.06 -5.95 10.54
N LEU A 248 -10.79 -5.61 10.71
CA LEU A 248 -9.71 -6.15 9.89
C LEU A 248 -9.50 -7.66 10.15
N VAL A 249 -9.44 -8.09 11.42
CA VAL A 249 -9.29 -9.52 11.80
C VAL A 249 -10.50 -10.34 11.35
N GLU A 250 -11.72 -9.81 11.51
CA GLU A 250 -12.95 -10.43 11.00
C GLU A 250 -12.91 -10.60 9.47
N PHE A 251 -12.48 -9.56 8.74
CA PHE A 251 -12.38 -9.63 7.27
C PHE A 251 -11.43 -10.73 6.81
N ILE A 252 -10.31 -10.96 7.49
CA ILE A 252 -9.37 -12.02 7.14
C ILE A 252 -9.80 -13.40 7.66
N GLY A 253 -10.94 -13.49 8.35
CA GLY A 253 -11.58 -14.74 8.75
C GLY A 253 -10.90 -15.42 9.93
N LEU A 254 -10.52 -14.66 10.95
CA LEU A 254 -9.96 -15.17 12.21
C LEU A 254 -10.74 -14.60 13.41
N ASP A 255 -10.63 -15.29 14.54
CA ASP A 255 -11.18 -14.82 15.82
C ASP A 255 -10.33 -13.64 16.34
N TRP A 256 -10.96 -12.77 17.11
CA TRP A 256 -10.26 -11.62 17.69
C TRP A 256 -9.19 -12.01 18.71
N SER A 257 -8.07 -11.30 18.68
CA SER A 257 -7.01 -11.38 19.71
C SER A 257 -6.62 -9.99 20.21
N GLU A 258 -6.63 -9.80 21.53
CA GLU A 258 -6.23 -8.55 22.17
C GLU A 258 -4.76 -8.17 21.89
N SER A 259 -3.92 -9.13 21.52
CA SER A 259 -2.52 -8.89 21.16
C SER A 259 -2.36 -7.93 19.97
N CYS A 260 -3.39 -7.80 19.10
CA CYS A 260 -3.41 -6.85 18.01
C CYS A 260 -3.31 -5.40 18.48
N LEU A 261 -3.79 -5.08 19.70
CA LEU A 261 -3.71 -3.73 20.28
C LEU A 261 -2.32 -3.39 20.81
N GLU A 262 -1.50 -4.40 21.10
CA GLU A 262 -0.14 -4.25 21.57
C GLU A 262 0.91 -4.36 20.45
N TYR A 263 0.52 -4.10 19.20
CA TYR A 263 1.34 -4.24 17.99
C TYR A 263 2.74 -3.57 18.11
N TYR A 264 2.86 -2.50 18.89
CA TYR A 264 4.12 -1.77 19.10
C TYR A 264 5.14 -2.56 19.97
N ARG A 265 4.69 -3.60 20.67
CA ARG A 265 5.53 -4.55 21.45
C ARG A 265 6.02 -5.73 20.62
N ASN A 266 5.50 -5.91 19.41
CA ASN A 266 5.90 -7.01 18.54
C ASN A 266 7.41 -6.95 18.26
N PRO A 267 8.21 -8.00 18.61
CA PRO A 267 9.67 -7.98 18.49
C PRO A 267 10.16 -8.12 17.04
N ARG A 268 9.31 -8.48 16.09
CA ARG A 268 9.72 -8.73 14.70
C ARG A 268 10.42 -7.51 14.09
N PRO A 269 11.57 -7.68 13.41
CA PRO A 269 12.23 -6.60 12.71
C PRO A 269 11.33 -6.01 11.60
N VAL A 270 11.20 -4.69 11.59
CA VAL A 270 10.46 -3.95 10.55
C VAL A 270 11.47 -3.27 9.63
N VAL A 271 11.51 -3.68 8.36
CA VAL A 271 12.45 -3.15 7.37
C VAL A 271 11.69 -2.24 6.39
N THR A 272 11.23 -1.09 6.88
CA THR A 272 10.51 -0.10 6.06
C THR A 272 10.84 1.32 6.50
N ALA A 273 10.53 2.30 5.65
CA ALA A 273 10.67 3.72 6.00
C ALA A 273 9.78 4.16 7.20
N SER A 274 8.84 3.32 7.62
CA SER A 274 7.93 3.56 8.76
C SER A 274 8.35 2.86 10.06
N MET A 275 9.54 2.23 10.09
CA MET A 275 10.01 1.39 11.20
C MET A 275 9.89 2.04 12.58
N THR A 276 10.31 3.29 12.73
CA THR A 276 10.26 4.00 14.03
C THR A 276 8.83 4.34 14.47
N GLN A 277 7.92 4.52 13.51
CA GLN A 277 6.55 4.94 13.78
C GLN A 277 5.69 3.82 14.37
N VAL A 278 5.93 2.57 13.98
CA VAL A 278 5.16 1.42 14.44
C VAL A 278 5.69 0.80 15.74
N ARG A 279 6.76 1.36 16.33
CA ARG A 279 7.34 0.93 17.62
C ARG A 279 6.80 1.70 18.82
N GLN A 280 5.77 2.48 18.62
CA GLN A 280 5.07 3.23 19.67
C GLN A 280 3.57 3.15 19.46
N PRO A 281 2.76 3.36 20.50
CA PRO A 281 1.30 3.43 20.34
C PRO A 281 0.89 4.43 19.25
N VAL A 282 -0.28 4.23 18.66
CA VAL A 282 -0.82 5.16 17.65
C VAL A 282 -0.85 6.58 18.16
N TYR A 283 -0.57 7.51 17.24
CA TYR A 283 -0.62 8.95 17.50
C TYR A 283 -1.27 9.66 16.30
N THR A 284 -1.98 10.75 16.60
CA THR A 284 -2.76 11.48 15.60
C THR A 284 -1.99 12.64 14.94
N SER A 285 -0.81 13.00 15.46
CA SER A 285 -0.04 14.16 14.98
C SER A 285 0.43 14.08 13.52
N SER A 286 0.31 12.92 12.89
CA SER A 286 0.59 12.76 11.46
C SER A 286 -0.63 13.02 10.57
N VAL A 287 -1.84 13.15 11.14
CA VAL A 287 -3.07 13.49 10.41
C VAL A 287 -3.11 15.00 10.19
N GLY A 288 -3.30 15.41 8.95
CA GLY A 288 -3.36 16.83 8.58
C GLY A 288 -1.99 17.53 8.61
N ARG A 289 -0.88 16.81 8.69
CA ARG A 289 0.47 17.38 8.70
C ARG A 289 0.77 18.24 7.48
N TRP A 290 0.15 17.94 6.33
CA TRP A 290 0.30 18.69 5.10
C TRP A 290 -0.06 20.18 5.24
N ARG A 291 -0.97 20.54 6.17
CA ARG A 291 -1.38 21.94 6.40
C ARG A 291 -0.22 22.85 6.78
N ARG A 292 0.78 22.31 7.49
CA ARG A 292 2.00 23.04 7.85
C ARG A 292 2.82 23.46 6.64
N TYR A 293 2.64 22.79 5.50
CA TYR A 293 3.43 23.00 4.28
C TYR A 293 2.55 23.45 3.11
N ALA A 294 1.32 23.88 3.36
CA ALA A 294 0.32 24.19 2.33
C ALA A 294 0.85 25.16 1.26
N ASP A 295 1.57 26.22 1.68
CA ASP A 295 2.16 27.22 0.79
C ASP A 295 3.23 26.66 -0.18
N HIS A 296 3.77 25.48 0.13
CA HIS A 296 4.78 24.81 -0.70
C HIS A 296 4.22 23.71 -1.60
N LEU A 297 2.95 23.30 -1.40
CA LEU A 297 2.34 22.13 -2.03
C LEU A 297 1.55 22.46 -3.30
N GLY A 298 1.58 23.71 -3.81
CA GLY A 298 0.82 24.10 -5.01
C GLY A 298 0.88 23.08 -6.15
N PRO A 299 2.07 22.68 -6.64
CA PRO A 299 2.17 21.68 -7.73
C PRO A 299 1.55 20.32 -7.40
N LEU A 300 1.58 19.89 -6.13
CA LEU A 300 0.91 18.66 -5.68
C LEU A 300 -0.61 18.82 -5.68
N LEU A 301 -1.11 19.92 -5.14
CA LEU A 301 -2.55 20.18 -5.04
C LEU A 301 -3.16 20.32 -6.43
N ASP A 302 -2.50 21.03 -7.34
CA ASP A 302 -2.90 21.15 -8.74
C ASP A 302 -2.97 19.78 -9.43
N ALA A 303 -1.97 18.93 -9.20
CA ALA A 303 -1.93 17.58 -9.77
C ALA A 303 -2.97 16.62 -9.16
N LEU A 304 -3.27 16.71 -7.88
CA LEU A 304 -4.34 15.94 -7.22
C LEU A 304 -5.74 16.40 -7.67
N GLY A 305 -5.91 17.70 -7.94
CA GLY A 305 -7.19 18.30 -8.37
C GLY A 305 -8.29 18.05 -7.33
N GLU A 306 -9.52 17.85 -7.81
CA GLU A 306 -10.72 17.64 -6.96
C GLU A 306 -10.57 16.51 -5.93
N ARG A 307 -9.67 15.55 -6.15
CA ARG A 307 -9.43 14.43 -5.21
C ARG A 307 -8.80 14.88 -3.90
N ALA A 308 -8.04 15.98 -3.91
CA ALA A 308 -7.51 16.57 -2.69
C ALA A 308 -8.64 17.11 -1.78
N GLU A 309 -9.71 17.63 -2.40
CA GLU A 309 -10.86 18.22 -1.70
C GLU A 309 -11.90 17.17 -1.33
N ALA A 310 -12.08 16.15 -2.18
CA ALA A 310 -13.04 15.07 -1.98
C ALA A 310 -12.68 14.11 -0.82
N TYR A 311 -11.41 14.11 -0.37
CA TYR A 311 -11.03 13.31 0.78
C TYR A 311 -11.58 13.97 2.05
N PRO A 312 -12.45 13.27 2.84
CA PRO A 312 -13.13 13.89 3.97
C PRO A 312 -12.11 14.45 4.96
N GLU A 313 -12.27 15.73 5.29
CA GLU A 313 -11.49 16.33 6.38
C GLU A 313 -11.89 15.66 7.70
N HIS A 314 -11.00 14.86 8.24
CA HIS A 314 -11.12 14.44 9.62
C HIS A 314 -10.72 15.67 10.46
N SER A 315 -11.72 16.40 10.97
CA SER A 315 -11.51 17.31 12.07
C SER A 315 -10.84 16.51 13.18
N ALA A 316 -9.65 16.90 13.60
CA ALA A 316 -9.07 16.42 14.85
C ALA A 316 -10.14 16.65 15.92
N GLY A 317 -10.82 15.57 16.33
CA GLY A 317 -11.91 15.65 17.29
C GLY A 317 -11.44 16.43 18.50
N GLU A 318 -12.23 17.39 18.91
CA GLU A 318 -12.11 18.07 20.17
C GLU A 318 -12.05 17.02 21.29
N CYS A 319 -10.85 16.59 21.63
CA CYS A 319 -10.60 15.99 22.93
C CYS A 319 -10.61 17.10 23.97
N SER A 320 -11.80 17.66 24.22
CA SER A 320 -12.10 18.40 25.43
C SER A 320 -12.33 17.39 26.56
N GLY A 321 -11.26 16.99 27.19
CA GLY A 321 -11.22 16.15 28.38
C GLY A 321 -10.04 16.59 29.21
N ASP A 322 -10.18 17.75 29.85
CA ASP A 322 -9.32 18.20 30.92
C ASP A 322 -9.54 17.28 32.13
N PRO A 323 -8.57 16.52 32.63
CA PRO A 323 -8.70 15.86 33.91
C PRO A 323 -8.19 16.82 35.00
N ALA A 324 -9.05 17.75 35.43
CA ALA A 324 -8.88 18.39 36.71
C ALA A 324 -9.79 17.69 37.73
N GLY A 325 -9.16 17.03 38.73
CA GLY A 325 -9.83 16.39 39.85
C GLY A 325 -8.87 15.51 40.61
#